data_53fcd4c038af044038b811046cf9a5c4
#
_entry.id   53fcd4c038af044038b811046cf9a5c4
#
_cell.length_a   1.000
_cell.length_b   1.000
_cell.length_c   1.000
_cell.angle_alpha   90.00
_cell.angle_beta   90.00
_cell.angle_gamma   90.00
#
_symmetry.space_group_name_H-M   'P 1'
#
loop_
_entity.id
_entity.type
_entity.pdbx_description
1 polymer ?
#
loop_
_entity_poly.entity_id
_entity_poly.type
_entity_poly.pdbx_seq_one_letter_code
_entity_poly.pdbx_strand_id
1 'polypeptide(L)'
;MNVSRLRKFVPFLVLMAMVVALVAAISPASAATPFSNEYPIQILAVNDFHGNLEPGSLSFTLPDNSRVPVGGVEYLATHIKQLAAQNPRDTVVVSAGDMIGASPLISALFHDEPTIEAFNDIGLNFNAVGNHEFDDGLAELMRMQRGGCHPVDGCQDGDNFAGADFRYLAANVFYEGTNRTIFPPFRVRTFQHGIKIAFIGMTLEGTPSIVTPSAVAGLEFRDEADTVNRLVGQLRRQGIRNIVVLVHEGGFPAMGGLYNECPGVSGPIVDIVERTNPEVDLFITGHTHQAYNCVIDNRVVTSASSFGRALTKIDVVVGRRTGMIQSITANNMLVTRDVTPDSTMTGLIAKYNAIAAPLANRII
;
A
#
# COMPACT_ATOMS: atom_id res chain seq x y z
N MET A 1 -10.41 -97.60 -27.46
CA MET A 1 -9.23 -97.75 -26.56
C MET A 1 -8.71 -96.38 -26.18
N ASN A 2 -8.84 -96.16 -24.98
CA ASN A 2 -8.24 -95.42 -23.90
C ASN A 2 -8.46 -93.93 -23.84
N VAL A 3 -9.46 -93.65 -23.07
CA VAL A 3 -9.68 -92.40 -22.35
C VAL A 3 -8.86 -92.47 -21.10
N SER A 4 -7.96 -91.52 -20.87
CA SER A 4 -7.51 -91.10 -19.54
C SER A 4 -6.29 -90.17 -19.67
N ARG A 5 -6.49 -88.89 -19.39
CA ARG A 5 -5.58 -87.97 -18.69
C ARG A 5 -5.98 -86.54 -18.96
N LEU A 6 -7.02 -86.13 -18.24
CA LEU A 6 -7.30 -84.67 -18.09
C LEU A 6 -7.92 -84.44 -16.72
N ARG A 7 -7.10 -84.43 -15.73
CA ARG A 7 -7.46 -83.93 -14.38
C ARG A 7 -6.21 -83.68 -13.59
N LYS A 8 -5.68 -82.50 -13.52
CA LYS A 8 -4.82 -81.98 -12.43
C LYS A 8 -4.16 -80.63 -12.76
N PHE A 9 -4.93 -79.59 -13.16
CA PHE A 9 -4.32 -78.28 -13.30
C PHE A 9 -5.27 -77.09 -13.03
N VAL A 10 -6.15 -77.20 -12.04
CA VAL A 10 -7.11 -76.09 -11.74
C VAL A 10 -6.98 -75.48 -10.35
N PRO A 11 -6.27 -75.95 -9.34
CA PRO A 11 -6.25 -75.25 -8.05
C PRO A 11 -5.10 -74.24 -7.85
N PHE A 12 -4.17 -74.05 -8.81
CA PHE A 12 -2.99 -73.18 -8.56
C PHE A 12 -3.19 -71.72 -9.08
N LEU A 13 -4.15 -71.50 -9.95
CA LEU A 13 -4.38 -70.14 -10.51
C LEU A 13 -5.32 -69.27 -9.67
N VAL A 14 -6.12 -69.87 -8.81
CA VAL A 14 -7.08 -69.13 -7.96
C VAL A 14 -6.40 -68.57 -6.68
N LEU A 15 -5.30 -69.20 -6.23
CA LEU A 15 -4.59 -68.72 -5.03
C LEU A 15 -3.67 -67.53 -5.31
N MET A 16 -3.26 -67.34 -6.57
CA MET A 16 -2.37 -66.22 -6.95
C MET A 16 -3.14 -64.95 -7.25
N ALA A 17 -4.44 -65.03 -7.55
CA ALA A 17 -5.29 -63.87 -7.77
C ALA A 17 -5.80 -63.20 -6.48
N MET A 18 -5.79 -63.94 -5.32
CA MET A 18 -6.21 -63.39 -4.01
C MET A 18 -5.09 -62.69 -3.25
N VAL A 19 -3.80 -62.95 -3.59
CA VAL A 19 -2.68 -62.27 -2.90
C VAL A 19 -2.34 -60.92 -3.54
N VAL A 20 -2.71 -60.68 -4.80
CA VAL A 20 -2.50 -59.37 -5.48
C VAL A 20 -3.56 -58.32 -5.10
N ALA A 21 -4.72 -58.70 -4.58
CA ALA A 21 -5.80 -57.77 -4.23
C ALA A 21 -5.68 -57.16 -2.82
N LEU A 22 -4.69 -57.59 -1.99
CA LEU A 22 -4.55 -57.10 -0.61
C LEU A 22 -3.41 -56.11 -0.38
N VAL A 23 -2.74 -55.65 -1.46
CA VAL A 23 -1.62 -54.66 -1.35
C VAL A 23 -2.03 -53.25 -1.86
N ALA A 24 -3.27 -53.06 -2.30
CA ALA A 24 -3.70 -51.80 -2.94
C ALA A 24 -4.61 -50.94 -2.06
N ALA A 25 -4.37 -50.84 -0.75
CA ALA A 25 -5.14 -49.91 0.10
C ALA A 25 -4.34 -49.44 1.32
N ILE A 26 -3.08 -49.06 1.12
CA ILE A 26 -2.41 -48.14 2.03
C ILE A 26 -2.30 -46.82 1.26
N SER A 27 -3.38 -46.05 1.21
CA SER A 27 -3.27 -44.63 0.90
C SER A 27 -2.32 -44.02 1.92
N PRO A 28 -1.24 -43.33 1.50
CA PRO A 28 -0.43 -42.62 2.46
C PRO A 28 -1.37 -41.63 3.14
N ALA A 29 -1.51 -41.76 4.47
CA ALA A 29 -2.16 -40.74 5.28
C ALA A 29 -1.49 -39.42 4.86
N SER A 30 -2.28 -38.51 4.29
CA SER A 30 -1.82 -37.16 3.98
C SER A 30 -1.25 -36.63 5.29
N ALA A 31 0.06 -36.49 5.38
CA ALA A 31 0.70 -35.88 6.53
C ALA A 31 0.05 -34.51 6.69
N ALA A 32 -0.72 -34.35 7.76
CA ALA A 32 -1.27 -33.06 8.12
C ALA A 32 -0.06 -32.12 8.17
N THR A 33 -0.03 -31.12 7.29
CA THR A 33 0.99 -30.08 7.34
C THR A 33 1.00 -29.54 8.76
N PRO A 34 2.14 -29.54 9.48
CA PRO A 34 2.18 -29.01 10.83
C PRO A 34 1.61 -27.59 10.76
N PHE A 35 0.64 -27.28 11.61
CA PHE A 35 0.06 -25.95 11.71
C PHE A 35 1.23 -24.96 11.88
N SER A 36 1.51 -24.18 10.85
CA SER A 36 2.54 -23.14 10.93
C SER A 36 2.21 -22.26 12.13
N ASN A 37 3.17 -22.06 13.03
CA ASN A 37 3.04 -21.13 14.15
C ASN A 37 3.06 -19.67 13.68
N GLU A 38 3.08 -19.45 12.38
CA GLU A 38 3.20 -18.18 11.71
C GLU A 38 1.90 -17.82 10.99
N TYR A 39 1.64 -16.54 10.92
CA TYR A 39 0.50 -15.98 10.25
C TYR A 39 0.95 -14.88 9.29
N PRO A 40 0.74 -15.05 7.98
CA PRO A 40 1.16 -14.05 6.98
C PRO A 40 0.12 -12.94 6.86
N ILE A 41 0.58 -11.69 6.90
CA ILE A 41 -0.17 -10.48 6.57
C ILE A 41 0.56 -9.79 5.42
N GLN A 42 -0.19 -9.21 4.49
CA GLN A 42 0.34 -8.43 3.37
C GLN A 42 -0.03 -6.97 3.52
N ILE A 43 0.96 -6.08 3.36
CA ILE A 43 0.74 -4.65 3.21
C ILE A 43 1.18 -4.27 1.79
N LEU A 44 0.32 -3.57 1.06
CA LEU A 44 0.63 -2.99 -0.24
C LEU A 44 0.69 -1.48 -0.07
N ALA A 45 1.81 -0.88 -0.41
CA ALA A 45 2.05 0.52 -0.14
C ALA A 45 2.38 1.30 -1.43
N VAL A 46 1.83 2.52 -1.50
CA VAL A 46 2.14 3.53 -2.52
C VAL A 46 2.46 4.85 -1.83
N ASN A 47 3.01 5.80 -2.56
CA ASN A 47 3.26 7.17 -2.10
C ASN A 47 3.38 8.10 -3.30
N ASP A 48 3.21 9.40 -3.07
CA ASP A 48 3.50 10.45 -4.05
C ASP A 48 2.85 10.17 -5.43
N PHE A 49 1.57 9.84 -5.43
CA PHE A 49 0.86 9.51 -6.67
C PHE A 49 0.57 10.76 -7.51
N HIS A 50 0.26 11.89 -6.86
CA HIS A 50 0.07 13.19 -7.50
C HIS A 50 -0.86 13.14 -8.71
N GLY A 51 -2.03 12.54 -8.58
CA GLY A 51 -3.03 12.52 -9.63
C GLY A 51 -2.62 11.91 -10.97
N ASN A 52 -1.53 11.12 -11.02
CA ASN A 52 -1.00 10.53 -12.26
C ASN A 52 -1.85 9.34 -12.73
N LEU A 53 -3.09 9.63 -13.13
CA LEU A 53 -4.06 8.63 -13.58
C LEU A 53 -3.62 7.97 -14.88
N GLU A 54 -3.16 8.77 -15.85
CA GLU A 54 -2.75 8.26 -17.15
C GLU A 54 -1.35 7.68 -17.15
N PRO A 55 -1.09 6.62 -17.92
CA PRO A 55 0.25 6.05 -18.03
C PRO A 55 1.27 7.00 -18.67
N GLY A 56 0.84 7.87 -19.59
CA GLY A 56 1.68 8.86 -20.25
C GLY A 56 3.03 8.30 -20.74
N SER A 57 4.08 9.10 -20.60
CA SER A 57 5.48 8.74 -20.92
C SER A 57 6.28 8.26 -19.71
N LEU A 58 5.61 7.92 -18.60
CA LEU A 58 6.29 7.46 -17.39
C LEU A 58 7.14 6.21 -17.66
N SER A 59 8.35 6.22 -17.17
CA SER A 59 9.28 5.10 -17.30
C SER A 59 10.19 5.04 -16.08
N PHE A 60 10.75 3.85 -15.84
CA PHE A 60 11.80 3.62 -14.86
C PHE A 60 13.08 3.29 -15.59
N THR A 61 14.20 3.92 -15.20
CA THR A 61 15.52 3.63 -15.79
C THR A 61 16.19 2.55 -14.96
N LEU A 62 16.55 1.46 -15.61
CA LEU A 62 17.28 0.35 -15.02
C LEU A 62 18.80 0.63 -15.03
N PRO A 63 19.62 -0.14 -14.28
CA PRO A 63 21.08 0.08 -14.18
C PRO A 63 21.82 -0.06 -15.50
N ASP A 64 21.31 -0.83 -16.44
CA ASP A 64 21.85 -0.99 -17.78
C ASP A 64 21.46 0.18 -18.72
N ASN A 65 20.86 1.26 -18.18
CA ASN A 65 20.28 2.40 -18.88
C ASN A 65 19.08 2.06 -19.78
N SER A 66 18.55 0.86 -19.76
CA SER A 66 17.28 0.56 -20.41
C SER A 66 16.13 1.26 -19.67
N ARG A 67 15.06 1.59 -20.41
CA ARG A 67 13.87 2.24 -19.86
C ARG A 67 12.68 1.30 -19.97
N VAL A 68 12.06 1.01 -18.83
CA VAL A 68 10.84 0.22 -18.75
C VAL A 68 9.66 1.17 -18.64
N PRO A 69 8.65 1.11 -19.54
CA PRO A 69 7.41 1.84 -19.39
C PRO A 69 6.67 1.36 -18.12
N VAL A 70 6.30 2.30 -17.25
CA VAL A 70 5.65 2.01 -15.96
C VAL A 70 4.57 3.03 -15.65
N GLY A 71 3.74 2.73 -14.64
CA GLY A 71 2.71 3.63 -14.13
C GLY A 71 1.46 3.66 -15.01
N GLY A 72 0.51 4.51 -14.59
CA GLY A 72 -0.88 4.54 -15.00
C GLY A 72 -1.76 3.78 -14.02
N VAL A 73 -2.84 4.45 -13.56
CA VAL A 73 -3.69 3.90 -12.49
C VAL A 73 -4.35 2.58 -12.88
N GLU A 74 -4.62 2.37 -14.16
CA GLU A 74 -5.22 1.13 -14.69
C GLU A 74 -4.29 -0.09 -14.53
N TYR A 75 -2.98 0.11 -14.64
CA TYR A 75 -1.99 -0.94 -14.39
C TYR A 75 -1.71 -1.09 -12.89
N LEU A 76 -1.61 0.02 -12.17
CA LEU A 76 -1.45 0.01 -10.71
C LEU A 76 -2.59 -0.74 -10.03
N ALA A 77 -3.83 -0.48 -10.45
CA ALA A 77 -5.01 -1.19 -9.94
C ALA A 77 -4.93 -2.69 -10.19
N THR A 78 -4.52 -3.10 -11.40
CA THR A 78 -4.34 -4.52 -11.73
C THR A 78 -3.29 -5.17 -10.84
N HIS A 79 -2.12 -4.56 -10.69
CA HIS A 79 -1.06 -5.09 -9.82
C HIS A 79 -1.52 -5.23 -8.37
N ILE A 80 -2.17 -4.19 -7.81
CA ILE A 80 -2.67 -4.21 -6.43
C ILE A 80 -3.74 -5.29 -6.26
N LYS A 81 -4.74 -5.35 -7.16
CA LYS A 81 -5.84 -6.33 -7.07
C LYS A 81 -5.33 -7.78 -7.21
N GLN A 82 -4.36 -8.03 -8.10
CA GLN A 82 -3.74 -9.36 -8.24
C GLN A 82 -2.97 -9.79 -6.99
N LEU A 83 -2.21 -8.87 -6.40
CA LEU A 83 -1.48 -9.15 -5.14
C LEU A 83 -2.45 -9.36 -3.97
N ALA A 84 -3.46 -8.50 -3.84
CA ALA A 84 -4.47 -8.62 -2.81
C ALA A 84 -5.26 -9.93 -2.90
N ALA A 85 -5.51 -10.44 -4.11
CA ALA A 85 -6.17 -11.71 -4.32
C ALA A 85 -5.37 -12.92 -3.79
N GLN A 86 -4.05 -12.79 -3.58
CA GLN A 86 -3.21 -13.85 -3.01
C GLN A 86 -3.45 -14.02 -1.49
N ASN A 87 -3.85 -12.94 -0.80
CA ASN A 87 -4.18 -12.97 0.63
C ASN A 87 -5.37 -12.04 0.94
N PRO A 88 -6.58 -12.35 0.44
CA PRO A 88 -7.69 -11.38 0.37
C PRO A 88 -8.27 -10.96 1.74
N ARG A 89 -8.04 -11.74 2.80
CA ARG A 89 -8.54 -11.41 4.14
C ARG A 89 -7.54 -10.62 4.98
N ASP A 90 -6.26 -10.73 4.64
CA ASP A 90 -5.17 -10.21 5.45
C ASP A 90 -4.21 -9.35 4.63
N THR A 91 -4.76 -8.70 3.59
CA THR A 91 -4.12 -7.61 2.85
C THR A 91 -4.70 -6.27 3.31
N VAL A 92 -3.84 -5.27 3.41
CA VAL A 92 -4.17 -3.87 3.62
C VAL A 92 -3.41 -3.01 2.61
N VAL A 93 -4.09 -2.07 1.98
CA VAL A 93 -3.50 -1.11 1.03
C VAL A 93 -3.35 0.23 1.74
N VAL A 94 -2.17 0.82 1.69
CA VAL A 94 -1.85 2.07 2.41
C VAL A 94 -1.07 3.04 1.52
N SER A 95 -1.09 4.32 1.90
CA SER A 95 -0.28 5.34 1.27
C SER A 95 0.43 6.21 2.31
N ALA A 96 1.64 6.66 1.95
CA ALA A 96 2.44 7.59 2.75
C ALA A 96 2.29 9.06 2.30
N GLY A 97 1.13 9.45 1.74
CA GLY A 97 0.79 10.84 1.40
C GLY A 97 1.09 11.24 -0.03
N ASP A 98 0.76 12.50 -0.34
CA ASP A 98 0.85 13.13 -1.66
C ASP A 98 0.15 12.30 -2.75
N MET A 99 -1.06 11.86 -2.43
CA MET A 99 -1.90 11.19 -3.42
C MET A 99 -2.47 12.18 -4.42
N ILE A 100 -2.71 13.40 -3.98
CA ILE A 100 -3.27 14.55 -4.71
C ILE A 100 -2.30 15.73 -4.66
N GLY A 101 -2.60 16.79 -5.42
CA GLY A 101 -1.80 18.00 -5.53
C GLY A 101 -0.65 17.88 -6.53
N ALA A 102 -0.23 19.01 -7.13
CA ALA A 102 0.71 19.07 -8.24
C ALA A 102 0.34 18.10 -9.39
N SER A 103 -0.94 17.85 -9.57
CA SER A 103 -1.52 16.82 -10.41
C SER A 103 -1.54 17.19 -11.89
N PRO A 104 -1.49 16.22 -12.82
CA PRO A 104 -1.82 16.41 -14.22
C PRO A 104 -3.26 16.91 -14.42
N LEU A 105 -3.50 17.58 -15.56
CA LEU A 105 -4.75 18.25 -15.88
C LEU A 105 -6.01 17.40 -15.68
N ILE A 106 -5.94 16.12 -16.04
CA ILE A 106 -7.05 15.16 -15.90
C ILE A 106 -7.52 14.99 -14.44
N SER A 107 -6.67 15.25 -13.47
CA SER A 107 -7.02 15.21 -12.03
C SER A 107 -7.19 16.62 -11.48
N ALA A 108 -6.22 17.51 -11.72
CA ALA A 108 -6.23 18.87 -11.18
C ALA A 108 -7.45 19.71 -11.60
N LEU A 109 -7.96 19.53 -12.83
CA LEU A 109 -9.14 20.24 -13.33
C LEU A 109 -10.40 19.94 -12.49
N PHE A 110 -10.43 18.79 -11.85
CA PHE A 110 -11.55 18.31 -11.04
C PHE A 110 -11.19 18.30 -9.55
N HIS A 111 -10.26 19.15 -9.12
CA HIS A 111 -9.81 19.22 -7.72
C HIS A 111 -9.38 17.87 -7.15
N ASP A 112 -8.75 17.03 -7.98
CA ASP A 112 -8.27 15.68 -7.65
C ASP A 112 -9.36 14.66 -7.25
N GLU A 113 -10.64 14.96 -7.46
CA GLU A 113 -11.73 13.99 -7.24
C GLU A 113 -11.51 12.67 -7.99
N PRO A 114 -11.06 12.64 -9.27
CA PRO A 114 -10.82 11.39 -10.00
C PRO A 114 -9.77 10.49 -9.33
N THR A 115 -8.78 11.10 -8.69
CA THR A 115 -7.74 10.35 -7.95
C THR A 115 -8.33 9.69 -6.72
N ILE A 116 -9.19 10.38 -5.96
CA ILE A 116 -9.87 9.79 -4.80
C ILE A 116 -10.79 8.65 -5.24
N GLU A 117 -11.57 8.84 -6.31
CA GLU A 117 -12.45 7.80 -6.88
C GLU A 117 -11.64 6.55 -7.30
N ALA A 118 -10.50 6.75 -7.97
CA ALA A 118 -9.63 5.65 -8.37
C ALA A 118 -9.13 4.85 -7.16
N PHE A 119 -8.69 5.52 -6.10
CA PHE A 119 -8.19 4.84 -4.91
C PHE A 119 -9.29 4.25 -4.01
N ASN A 120 -10.53 4.74 -4.10
CA ASN A 120 -11.70 4.06 -3.53
C ASN A 120 -11.91 2.69 -4.20
N ASP A 121 -11.88 2.62 -5.54
CA ASP A 121 -12.05 1.36 -6.28
C ASP A 121 -10.85 0.40 -6.10
N ILE A 122 -9.63 0.92 -6.02
CA ILE A 122 -8.43 0.13 -5.71
C ILE A 122 -8.53 -0.49 -4.30
N GLY A 123 -9.30 0.11 -3.40
CA GLY A 123 -9.49 -0.35 -2.04
C GLY A 123 -8.41 0.12 -1.07
N LEU A 124 -7.90 1.35 -1.25
CA LEU A 124 -7.03 2.01 -0.27
C LEU A 124 -7.71 2.01 1.10
N ASN A 125 -6.97 1.70 2.16
CA ASN A 125 -7.51 1.67 3.52
C ASN A 125 -7.12 2.92 4.32
N PHE A 126 -5.84 3.30 4.24
CA PHE A 126 -5.29 4.43 5.00
C PHE A 126 -4.34 5.25 4.13
N ASN A 127 -4.44 6.56 4.22
CA ASN A 127 -3.50 7.52 3.64
C ASN A 127 -2.94 8.43 4.74
N ALA A 128 -1.62 8.54 4.87
CA ALA A 128 -1.03 9.66 5.60
C ALA A 128 -1.25 10.96 4.83
N VAL A 129 -1.43 12.08 5.52
CA VAL A 129 -1.49 13.38 4.87
C VAL A 129 -0.08 13.81 4.50
N GLY A 130 0.18 14.12 3.22
CA GLY A 130 1.41 14.74 2.77
C GLY A 130 1.31 16.27 2.73
N ASN A 131 2.32 16.94 2.20
CA ASN A 131 2.28 18.40 2.07
C ASN A 131 1.36 18.87 0.95
N HIS A 132 1.27 18.14 -0.15
CA HIS A 132 0.41 18.51 -1.28
C HIS A 132 -1.08 18.29 -1.02
N GLU A 133 -1.46 17.49 -0.03
CA GLU A 133 -2.85 17.46 0.44
C GLU A 133 -3.32 18.83 0.98
N PHE A 134 -2.40 19.76 1.26
CA PHE A 134 -2.74 21.13 1.70
C PHE A 134 -2.68 22.16 0.58
N ASP A 135 -2.40 21.84 -0.67
CA ASP A 135 -2.24 22.83 -1.75
C ASP A 135 -3.45 23.78 -1.84
N ASP A 136 -4.66 23.26 -1.74
CA ASP A 136 -5.92 24.02 -1.75
C ASP A 136 -6.47 24.27 -0.33
N GLY A 137 -5.67 24.00 0.69
CA GLY A 137 -5.96 24.29 2.09
C GLY A 137 -6.78 23.23 2.82
N LEU A 138 -6.89 23.43 4.14
CA LEU A 138 -7.53 22.45 5.03
C LEU A 138 -9.01 22.18 4.67
N ALA A 139 -9.75 23.19 4.19
CA ALA A 139 -11.16 23.01 3.87
C ALA A 139 -11.35 22.03 2.71
N GLU A 140 -10.50 22.13 1.70
CA GLU A 140 -10.50 21.23 0.55
C GLU A 140 -10.04 19.83 0.94
N LEU A 141 -8.96 19.70 1.72
CA LEU A 141 -8.55 18.42 2.27
C LEU A 141 -9.68 17.73 3.06
N MET A 142 -10.46 18.50 3.82
CA MET A 142 -11.64 17.97 4.52
C MET A 142 -12.74 17.53 3.55
N ARG A 143 -12.91 18.23 2.41
CA ARG A 143 -13.84 17.84 1.35
C ARG A 143 -13.37 16.53 0.68
N MET A 144 -12.09 16.37 0.43
CA MET A 144 -11.54 15.09 -0.09
C MET A 144 -11.94 13.91 0.79
N GLN A 145 -11.93 14.05 2.11
CA GLN A 145 -12.37 12.98 3.01
C GLN A 145 -13.89 12.80 3.05
N ARG A 146 -14.67 13.90 2.96
CA ARG A 146 -16.10 13.88 3.30
C ARG A 146 -17.02 13.89 2.09
N GLY A 147 -16.49 14.27 0.94
CA GLY A 147 -17.26 14.48 -0.28
C GLY A 147 -18.01 15.82 -0.32
N GLY A 148 -18.82 15.96 -1.34
CA GLY A 148 -19.56 17.15 -1.70
C GLY A 148 -18.94 17.88 -2.87
N CYS A 149 -19.76 18.61 -3.63
CA CYS A 149 -19.27 19.43 -4.76
C CYS A 149 -18.34 20.54 -4.28
N HIS A 150 -17.40 20.92 -5.13
CA HIS A 150 -16.50 22.03 -4.85
C HIS A 150 -17.30 23.33 -4.64
N PRO A 151 -17.01 24.16 -3.60
CA PRO A 151 -17.87 25.27 -3.19
C PRO A 151 -17.96 26.40 -4.22
N VAL A 152 -16.99 26.52 -5.13
CA VAL A 152 -16.95 27.54 -6.19
C VAL A 152 -17.35 26.94 -7.53
N ASP A 153 -16.75 25.82 -7.93
CA ASP A 153 -16.87 25.25 -9.29
C ASP A 153 -18.01 24.22 -9.41
N GLY A 154 -18.62 23.85 -8.27
CA GLY A 154 -19.70 22.87 -8.25
C GLY A 154 -19.22 21.44 -8.51
N CYS A 155 -20.12 20.60 -8.98
CA CYS A 155 -19.84 19.24 -9.42
C CYS A 155 -19.48 19.25 -10.91
N GLN A 156 -18.21 19.33 -11.24
CA GLN A 156 -17.73 19.57 -12.60
C GLN A 156 -17.95 18.39 -13.54
N ASP A 157 -18.04 17.18 -13.02
CA ASP A 157 -18.32 15.96 -13.78
C ASP A 157 -19.82 15.61 -13.85
N GLY A 158 -20.67 16.42 -13.18
CA GLY A 158 -22.12 16.26 -13.12
C GLY A 158 -22.61 15.37 -11.98
N ASP A 159 -21.72 14.72 -11.25
CA ASP A 159 -22.04 13.83 -10.14
C ASP A 159 -21.67 14.48 -8.80
N ASN A 160 -22.33 14.06 -7.70
CA ASN A 160 -21.92 14.51 -6.37
C ASN A 160 -20.72 13.68 -5.90
N PHE A 161 -19.60 14.33 -5.65
CA PHE A 161 -18.40 13.67 -5.17
C PHE A 161 -18.63 12.99 -3.82
N ALA A 162 -18.37 11.69 -3.75
CA ALA A 162 -18.63 10.88 -2.54
C ALA A 162 -17.60 11.08 -1.43
N GLY A 163 -16.41 11.58 -1.76
CA GLY A 163 -15.27 11.64 -0.86
C GLY A 163 -14.50 10.31 -0.77
N ALA A 164 -13.50 10.28 0.09
CA ALA A 164 -12.65 9.13 0.29
C ALA A 164 -13.32 8.06 1.18
N ASP A 165 -13.41 6.84 0.70
CA ASP A 165 -13.80 5.65 1.48
C ASP A 165 -12.70 5.26 2.47
N PHE A 166 -11.45 5.46 2.08
CA PHE A 166 -10.29 5.28 2.95
C PHE A 166 -10.19 6.39 4.01
N ARG A 167 -9.30 6.23 4.97
CA ARG A 167 -9.12 7.21 6.05
C ARG A 167 -7.81 7.95 5.91
N TYR A 168 -7.89 9.28 5.87
CA TYR A 168 -6.74 10.14 6.09
C TYR A 168 -6.31 10.07 7.56
N LEU A 169 -5.00 10.02 7.77
CA LEU A 169 -4.35 9.98 9.08
C LEU A 169 -3.34 11.15 9.19
N ALA A 170 -3.39 11.89 10.30
CA ALA A 170 -2.46 13.00 10.58
C ALA A 170 -2.22 13.11 12.09
N ALA A 171 -1.17 12.46 12.57
CA ALA A 171 -0.89 12.35 14.00
C ALA A 171 -0.21 13.59 14.58
N ASN A 172 0.53 14.32 13.75
CA ASN A 172 1.34 15.47 14.15
C ASN A 172 0.82 16.82 13.63
N VAL A 173 -0.34 16.85 12.94
CA VAL A 173 -0.98 18.10 12.48
C VAL A 173 -2.16 18.43 13.38
N PHE A 174 -2.06 19.54 14.09
CA PHE A 174 -3.02 19.97 15.10
C PHE A 174 -3.69 21.29 14.70
N TYR A 175 -4.90 21.50 15.17
CA TYR A 175 -5.44 22.88 15.22
C TYR A 175 -4.62 23.68 16.22
N GLU A 176 -4.11 24.83 15.79
CA GLU A 176 -3.21 25.68 16.59
C GLU A 176 -3.78 25.98 18.00
N GLY A 177 -2.91 25.90 18.98
CA GLY A 177 -3.27 26.10 20.40
C GLY A 177 -4.13 24.98 21.01
N THR A 178 -4.33 23.85 20.31
CA THR A 178 -5.10 22.71 20.81
C THR A 178 -4.31 21.42 20.81
N ASN A 179 -4.89 20.37 21.42
CA ASN A 179 -4.39 18.98 21.30
C ASN A 179 -5.26 18.13 20.36
N ARG A 180 -6.05 18.76 19.49
CA ARG A 180 -6.92 18.11 18.54
C ARG A 180 -6.26 18.04 17.18
N THR A 181 -5.99 16.86 16.68
CA THR A 181 -5.50 16.64 15.32
C THR A 181 -6.58 16.86 14.28
N ILE A 182 -6.19 17.25 13.05
CA ILE A 182 -7.12 17.47 11.93
C ILE A 182 -7.80 16.17 11.49
N PHE A 183 -7.08 15.06 11.49
CA PHE A 183 -7.58 13.70 11.24
C PHE A 183 -7.18 12.77 12.40
N PRO A 184 -7.75 11.55 12.47
CA PRO A 184 -7.31 10.57 13.45
C PRO A 184 -5.79 10.34 13.38
N PRO A 185 -5.09 10.28 14.52
CA PRO A 185 -3.64 10.09 14.53
C PRO A 185 -3.22 8.71 14.05
N PHE A 186 -4.08 7.71 14.24
CA PHE A 186 -3.84 6.34 13.81
C PHE A 186 -5.16 5.59 13.62
N ARG A 187 -5.07 4.45 12.93
CA ARG A 187 -6.12 3.42 12.86
C ARG A 187 -5.55 2.05 13.19
N VAL A 188 -6.36 1.22 13.80
CA VAL A 188 -6.03 -0.17 14.11
C VAL A 188 -6.78 -1.07 13.15
N ARG A 189 -6.04 -1.86 12.38
CA ARG A 189 -6.60 -2.96 11.59
C ARG A 189 -6.54 -4.24 12.40
N THR A 190 -7.67 -4.92 12.50
CA THR A 190 -7.73 -6.25 13.08
C THR A 190 -7.79 -7.27 11.95
N PHE A 191 -6.81 -8.15 11.93
CA PHE A 191 -6.68 -9.28 11.00
C PHE A 191 -7.26 -10.54 11.61
N GLN A 192 -7.25 -11.65 10.87
CA GLN A 192 -7.70 -12.92 11.40
C GLN A 192 -6.94 -13.26 12.70
N HIS A 193 -7.52 -14.15 13.50
CA HIS A 193 -7.01 -14.54 14.84
C HIS A 193 -6.87 -13.38 15.83
N GLY A 194 -7.51 -12.23 15.57
CA GLY A 194 -7.46 -11.06 16.46
C GLY A 194 -6.13 -10.32 16.48
N ILE A 195 -5.27 -10.55 15.48
CA ILE A 195 -3.99 -9.83 15.33
C ILE A 195 -4.31 -8.37 15.01
N LYS A 196 -3.70 -7.46 15.76
CA LYS A 196 -3.90 -6.02 15.60
C LYS A 196 -2.61 -5.35 15.16
N ILE A 197 -2.70 -4.51 14.13
CA ILE A 197 -1.62 -3.61 13.69
C ILE A 197 -2.17 -2.19 13.72
N ALA A 198 -1.45 -1.27 14.36
CA ALA A 198 -1.74 0.15 14.30
C ALA A 198 -0.98 0.79 13.13
N PHE A 199 -1.68 1.62 12.36
CA PHE A 199 -1.12 2.46 11.31
C PHE A 199 -1.20 3.90 11.78
N ILE A 200 -0.05 4.55 12.01
CA ILE A 200 0.08 5.95 12.39
C ILE A 200 0.38 6.74 11.12
N GLY A 201 -0.36 7.83 10.85
CA GLY A 201 -0.07 8.71 9.72
C GLY A 201 0.64 9.99 10.18
N MET A 202 1.70 10.37 9.48
CA MET A 202 2.54 11.53 9.81
C MET A 202 2.75 12.40 8.56
N THR A 203 2.66 13.71 8.74
CA THR A 203 3.04 14.73 7.75
C THR A 203 4.40 15.32 8.16
N LEU A 204 5.26 15.71 7.21
CA LEU A 204 6.54 16.34 7.57
C LEU A 204 6.30 17.64 8.37
N GLU A 205 7.07 17.84 9.45
CA GLU A 205 7.00 19.04 10.29
C GLU A 205 7.24 20.31 9.47
N GLY A 206 8.11 20.23 8.47
CA GLY A 206 8.50 21.34 7.60
C GLY A 206 7.41 21.84 6.64
N THR A 207 6.23 21.21 6.55
CA THR A 207 5.14 21.57 5.62
C THR A 207 4.85 23.08 5.55
N PRO A 208 4.74 23.86 6.66
CA PRO A 208 4.43 25.28 6.57
C PRO A 208 5.45 26.13 5.81
N SER A 209 6.65 25.64 5.59
CA SER A 209 7.71 26.34 4.85
C SER A 209 7.74 26.03 3.35
N ILE A 210 6.98 25.02 2.89
CA ILE A 210 6.98 24.55 1.50
C ILE A 210 5.61 24.63 0.80
N VAL A 211 4.56 24.97 1.54
CA VAL A 211 3.22 25.20 0.98
C VAL A 211 2.80 26.66 1.13
N THR A 212 1.72 27.05 0.46
CA THR A 212 1.16 28.41 0.61
C THR A 212 0.78 28.66 2.07
N PRO A 213 1.29 29.72 2.74
CA PRO A 213 1.05 29.94 4.17
C PRO A 213 -0.44 30.03 4.57
N SER A 214 -1.30 30.55 3.69
CA SER A 214 -2.75 30.62 3.93
C SER A 214 -3.42 29.24 3.95
N ALA A 215 -2.85 28.25 3.26
CA ALA A 215 -3.39 26.90 3.17
C ALA A 215 -3.28 26.12 4.49
N VAL A 216 -2.30 26.47 5.31
CA VAL A 216 -2.00 25.83 6.61
C VAL A 216 -2.22 26.79 7.79
N ALA A 217 -2.83 27.95 7.56
CA ALA A 217 -3.12 28.92 8.62
C ALA A 217 -3.98 28.30 9.73
N GLY A 218 -3.60 28.50 10.99
CA GLY A 218 -4.28 27.91 12.16
C GLY A 218 -3.95 26.45 12.41
N LEU A 219 -2.91 25.92 11.75
CA LEU A 219 -2.39 24.58 11.97
C LEU A 219 -1.00 24.63 12.61
N GLU A 220 -0.72 23.65 13.43
CA GLU A 220 0.57 23.40 14.08
C GLU A 220 1.07 22.01 13.64
N PHE A 221 2.26 21.96 13.06
CA PHE A 221 2.95 20.75 12.66
C PHE A 221 4.01 20.44 13.70
N ARG A 222 3.92 19.27 14.30
CA ARG A 222 4.83 18.85 15.39
C ARG A 222 5.80 17.80 14.90
N ASP A 223 6.95 17.72 15.58
CA ASP A 223 8.01 16.74 15.33
C ASP A 223 7.44 15.31 15.22
N GLU A 224 7.88 14.60 14.20
CA GLU A 224 7.39 13.27 13.84
C GLU A 224 7.78 12.22 14.89
N ALA A 225 9.06 12.18 15.30
CA ALA A 225 9.57 11.19 16.22
C ALA A 225 8.95 11.34 17.62
N ASP A 226 8.84 12.57 18.13
CA ASP A 226 8.22 12.85 19.43
C ASP A 226 6.74 12.48 19.42
N THR A 227 6.05 12.73 18.30
CA THR A 227 4.63 12.37 18.14
C THR A 227 4.45 10.85 18.14
N VAL A 228 5.25 10.11 17.37
CA VAL A 228 5.20 8.64 17.35
C VAL A 228 5.49 8.07 18.73
N ASN A 229 6.55 8.56 19.42
CA ASN A 229 6.94 8.09 20.75
C ASN A 229 5.81 8.23 21.78
N ARG A 230 5.08 9.35 21.74
CA ARG A 230 3.89 9.57 22.58
C ARG A 230 2.77 8.56 22.25
N LEU A 231 2.54 8.26 20.96
CA LEU A 231 1.49 7.34 20.50
C LEU A 231 1.86 5.89 20.80
N VAL A 232 3.12 5.48 20.68
CA VAL A 232 3.58 4.13 21.08
C VAL A 232 3.18 3.86 22.53
N GLY A 233 3.42 4.79 23.45
CA GLY A 233 3.00 4.67 24.84
C GLY A 233 1.48 4.54 25.02
N GLN A 234 0.69 5.22 24.19
CA GLN A 234 -0.77 5.09 24.19
C GLN A 234 -1.23 3.73 23.65
N LEU A 235 -0.71 3.28 22.51
CA LEU A 235 -1.04 2.00 21.87
C LEU A 235 -0.69 0.83 22.77
N ARG A 236 0.47 0.88 23.42
CA ARG A 236 0.89 -0.13 24.39
C ARG A 236 -0.09 -0.28 25.56
N ARG A 237 -0.62 0.82 26.11
CA ARG A 237 -1.67 0.78 27.15
C ARG A 237 -2.96 0.15 26.66
N GLN A 238 -3.23 0.19 25.35
CA GLN A 238 -4.37 -0.48 24.69
C GLN A 238 -4.09 -1.93 24.30
N GLY A 239 -2.90 -2.46 24.61
CA GLY A 239 -2.48 -3.82 24.27
C GLY A 239 -2.10 -4.00 22.79
N ILE A 240 -1.84 -2.90 22.07
CA ILE A 240 -1.42 -2.91 20.65
C ILE A 240 0.08 -2.74 20.62
N ARG A 241 0.77 -3.69 19.98
CA ARG A 241 2.24 -3.75 19.95
C ARG A 241 2.84 -3.83 18.55
N ASN A 242 2.05 -4.14 17.53
CA ASN A 242 2.50 -4.11 16.14
C ASN A 242 2.17 -2.72 15.58
N ILE A 243 3.19 -1.97 15.19
CA ILE A 243 3.06 -0.55 14.83
C ILE A 243 3.75 -0.28 13.50
N VAL A 244 3.00 0.22 12.55
CA VAL A 244 3.45 0.70 11.24
C VAL A 244 3.28 2.21 11.21
N VAL A 245 4.32 2.92 10.79
CA VAL A 245 4.28 4.37 10.58
C VAL A 245 4.25 4.66 9.09
N LEU A 246 3.22 5.38 8.66
CA LEU A 246 3.09 5.97 7.33
C LEU A 246 3.55 7.42 7.47
N VAL A 247 4.74 7.76 7.01
CA VAL A 247 5.30 9.09 7.21
C VAL A 247 5.58 9.76 5.86
N HIS A 248 4.97 10.92 5.67
CA HIS A 248 5.28 11.75 4.50
C HIS A 248 6.53 12.57 4.74
N GLU A 249 7.63 11.89 4.86
CA GLU A 249 9.02 12.36 4.87
C GLU A 249 9.91 11.20 4.42
N GLY A 250 11.04 11.49 3.81
CA GLY A 250 11.84 10.45 3.18
C GLY A 250 13.35 10.65 3.29
N GLY A 251 14.04 9.84 2.51
CA GLY A 251 15.49 9.87 2.42
C GLY A 251 15.98 9.77 0.98
N PHE A 252 17.28 9.91 0.84
CA PHE A 252 18.01 9.88 -0.43
C PHE A 252 19.09 8.80 -0.35
N PRO A 253 18.87 7.63 -0.98
CA PRO A 253 19.95 6.66 -1.20
C PRO A 253 21.07 7.27 -2.01
N ALA A 254 22.32 6.85 -1.78
CA ALA A 254 23.42 7.26 -2.61
C ALA A 254 23.22 6.80 -4.06
N MET A 255 23.80 7.54 -5.02
CA MET A 255 23.67 7.23 -6.45
C MET A 255 24.18 5.81 -6.77
N GLY A 256 23.49 5.15 -7.68
CA GLY A 256 23.86 3.83 -8.19
C GLY A 256 23.14 2.65 -7.53
N GLY A 257 22.25 2.88 -6.57
CA GLY A 257 21.37 1.84 -6.01
C GLY A 257 20.20 1.51 -6.94
N LEU A 258 19.73 0.26 -6.84
CA LEU A 258 18.49 -0.19 -7.47
C LEU A 258 17.28 0.22 -6.61
N TYR A 259 16.10 0.19 -7.20
CA TYR A 259 14.84 0.54 -6.52
C TYR A 259 14.49 -0.31 -5.27
N ASN A 260 15.24 -1.38 -5.01
CA ASN A 260 15.17 -2.20 -3.80
C ASN A 260 16.42 -2.12 -2.93
N GLU A 261 17.38 -1.30 -3.30
CA GLU A 261 18.63 -1.13 -2.56
C GLU A 261 18.62 0.18 -1.76
N CYS A 262 19.54 0.27 -0.80
CA CYS A 262 19.65 1.42 0.07
C CYS A 262 21.12 1.76 0.40
N PRO A 263 21.96 2.04 -0.62
CA PRO A 263 23.34 2.40 -0.35
C PRO A 263 23.39 3.79 0.31
N GLY A 264 23.95 3.88 1.52
CA GLY A 264 24.28 5.14 2.18
C GLY A 264 23.13 6.14 2.25
N VAL A 265 21.94 5.68 2.66
CA VAL A 265 20.76 6.55 2.79
C VAL A 265 21.04 7.72 3.74
N SER A 266 20.58 8.90 3.34
CA SER A 266 20.67 10.14 4.10
C SER A 266 19.33 10.88 4.04
N GLY A 267 19.23 11.96 4.82
CA GLY A 267 18.01 12.80 4.86
C GLY A 267 17.21 12.62 6.15
N PRO A 268 16.12 13.37 6.32
CA PRO A 268 15.38 13.48 7.57
C PRO A 268 14.87 12.13 8.10
N ILE A 269 14.51 11.20 7.22
CA ILE A 269 13.99 9.90 7.67
C ILE A 269 14.97 9.13 8.56
N VAL A 270 16.28 9.32 8.39
CA VAL A 270 17.28 8.63 9.21
C VAL A 270 17.16 9.09 10.66
N ASP A 271 17.15 10.40 10.89
CA ASP A 271 16.99 11.00 12.23
C ASP A 271 15.63 10.62 12.85
N ILE A 272 14.55 10.71 12.08
CA ILE A 272 13.21 10.33 12.53
C ILE A 272 13.18 8.88 13.01
N VAL A 273 13.73 7.96 12.23
CA VAL A 273 13.76 6.55 12.61
C VAL A 273 14.64 6.35 13.84
N GLU A 274 15.85 6.88 13.89
CA GLU A 274 16.78 6.69 15.02
C GLU A 274 16.25 7.26 16.35
N ARG A 275 15.47 8.36 16.31
CA ARG A 275 14.82 8.97 17.48
C ARG A 275 13.53 8.29 17.91
N THR A 276 12.95 7.48 17.02
CA THR A 276 11.67 6.84 17.28
C THR A 276 11.83 5.58 18.14
N ASN A 277 10.86 5.37 19.04
CA ASN A 277 10.81 4.22 19.94
C ASN A 277 11.00 2.89 19.16
N PRO A 278 11.89 1.99 19.62
CA PRO A 278 12.17 0.71 18.93
C PRO A 278 11.00 -0.28 18.90
N GLU A 279 9.88 0.00 19.56
CA GLU A 279 8.63 -0.77 19.41
C GLU A 279 7.89 -0.49 18.08
N VAL A 280 8.36 0.44 17.24
CA VAL A 280 7.86 0.60 15.85
C VAL A 280 8.51 -0.44 14.98
N ASP A 281 7.68 -1.17 14.20
CA ASP A 281 8.14 -2.30 13.40
C ASP A 281 8.53 -1.92 11.97
N LEU A 282 7.85 -0.90 11.38
CA LEU A 282 7.95 -0.58 9.95
C LEU A 282 7.68 0.91 9.70
N PHE A 283 8.46 1.49 8.80
CA PHE A 283 8.21 2.82 8.22
C PHE A 283 7.95 2.73 6.72
N ILE A 284 6.84 3.31 6.28
CA ILE A 284 6.49 3.50 4.87
C ILE A 284 6.53 5.00 4.63
N THR A 285 7.35 5.44 3.67
CA THR A 285 7.80 6.81 3.51
C THR A 285 7.41 7.40 2.17
N GLY A 286 7.47 8.73 2.03
CA GLY A 286 7.14 9.46 0.81
C GLY A 286 8.01 10.71 0.63
N HIS A 287 7.46 11.75 -0.01
CA HIS A 287 7.99 13.10 -0.18
C HIS A 287 9.21 13.23 -1.09
N THR A 288 10.21 12.37 -0.93
CA THR A 288 11.48 12.49 -1.69
C THR A 288 11.43 11.87 -3.08
N HIS A 289 10.32 11.21 -3.45
CA HIS A 289 10.13 10.50 -4.73
C HIS A 289 11.18 9.43 -5.02
N GLN A 290 11.89 8.95 -3.98
CA GLN A 290 12.90 7.90 -4.11
C GLN A 290 12.28 6.51 -4.01
N ALA A 291 12.94 5.52 -4.60
CA ALA A 291 12.59 4.12 -4.41
C ALA A 291 13.71 3.43 -3.63
N TYR A 292 13.37 2.84 -2.49
CA TYR A 292 14.35 2.12 -1.67
C TYR A 292 13.69 1.15 -0.70
N ASN A 293 14.46 0.15 -0.27
CA ASN A 293 14.18 -0.70 0.88
C ASN A 293 15.41 -0.68 1.80
N CYS A 294 15.32 0.05 2.88
CA CYS A 294 16.38 0.25 3.86
C CYS A 294 16.15 -0.58 5.12
N VAL A 295 17.21 -0.81 5.87
CA VAL A 295 17.16 -1.16 7.29
C VAL A 295 17.91 -0.06 8.06
N ILE A 296 17.18 0.71 8.86
CA ILE A 296 17.71 1.77 9.71
C ILE A 296 17.39 1.40 11.15
N ASP A 297 18.37 1.34 12.01
CA ASP A 297 18.23 0.93 13.42
C ASP A 297 17.37 -0.35 13.58
N ASN A 298 17.69 -1.38 12.79
CA ASN A 298 17.01 -2.68 12.72
C ASN A 298 15.53 -2.65 12.32
N ARG A 299 15.05 -1.56 11.74
CA ARG A 299 13.67 -1.41 11.25
C ARG A 299 13.64 -1.27 9.72
N VAL A 300 12.66 -1.90 9.11
CA VAL A 300 12.44 -1.77 7.66
C VAL A 300 11.87 -0.37 7.38
N VAL A 301 12.48 0.31 6.41
CA VAL A 301 12.09 1.64 5.94
C VAL A 301 12.01 1.60 4.42
N THR A 302 10.84 1.84 3.85
CA THR A 302 10.61 1.67 2.41
C THR A 302 9.92 2.86 1.78
N SER A 303 10.19 3.08 0.48
CA SER A 303 9.52 4.07 -0.36
C SER A 303 9.37 3.54 -1.78
N ALA A 304 8.24 3.83 -2.43
CA ALA A 304 7.83 3.27 -3.71
C ALA A 304 8.00 4.23 -4.90
N SER A 305 9.02 5.12 -4.88
CA SER A 305 9.17 6.14 -5.91
C SER A 305 8.03 7.16 -5.90
N SER A 306 7.45 7.49 -7.06
CA SER A 306 6.32 8.42 -7.19
C SER A 306 5.51 8.12 -8.46
N PHE A 307 4.35 8.80 -8.61
CA PHE A 307 3.51 8.79 -9.82
C PHE A 307 2.99 7.41 -10.20
N GLY A 308 2.81 6.52 -9.22
CA GLY A 308 2.36 5.15 -9.46
C GLY A 308 3.34 4.29 -10.26
N ARG A 309 4.64 4.69 -10.38
CA ARG A 309 5.66 3.92 -11.12
C ARG A 309 6.05 2.61 -10.44
N ALA A 310 5.91 2.56 -9.13
CA ALA A 310 6.16 1.37 -8.32
C ALA A 310 5.12 1.25 -7.19
N LEU A 311 5.02 0.07 -6.64
CA LEU A 311 4.34 -0.21 -5.38
C LEU A 311 5.26 -1.06 -4.50
N THR A 312 5.16 -0.94 -3.18
CA THR A 312 5.88 -1.82 -2.26
C THR A 312 4.97 -2.94 -1.79
N LYS A 313 5.36 -4.18 -2.07
CA LYS A 313 4.77 -5.36 -1.44
C LYS A 313 5.54 -5.67 -0.15
N ILE A 314 4.84 -5.70 0.97
CA ILE A 314 5.42 -5.96 2.28
C ILE A 314 4.77 -7.22 2.84
N ASP A 315 5.57 -8.25 3.04
CA ASP A 315 5.18 -9.50 3.67
C ASP A 315 5.54 -9.42 5.17
N VAL A 316 4.52 -9.50 6.01
CA VAL A 316 4.63 -9.46 7.47
C VAL A 316 4.29 -10.83 8.04
N VAL A 317 5.21 -11.42 8.78
CA VAL A 317 4.98 -12.68 9.47
C VAL A 317 4.73 -12.42 10.95
N VAL A 318 3.58 -12.89 11.44
CA VAL A 318 3.17 -12.73 12.83
C VAL A 318 3.13 -14.09 13.53
N GLY A 319 3.70 -14.17 14.72
CA GLY A 319 3.62 -15.37 15.55
C GLY A 319 2.20 -15.58 16.08
N ARG A 320 1.56 -16.69 15.72
CA ARG A 320 0.15 -16.98 16.12
C ARG A 320 -0.07 -16.99 17.64
N ARG A 321 0.92 -17.46 18.39
CA ARG A 321 0.84 -17.54 19.84
C ARG A 321 1.07 -16.21 20.54
N THR A 322 1.95 -15.40 20.00
CA THR A 322 2.34 -14.10 20.58
C THR A 322 1.50 -12.94 20.08
N GLY A 323 0.96 -13.05 18.86
CA GLY A 323 0.32 -11.95 18.15
C GLY A 323 1.30 -10.85 17.71
N MET A 324 2.63 -11.12 17.81
CA MET A 324 3.70 -10.14 17.54
C MET A 324 4.31 -10.39 16.17
N ILE A 325 4.69 -9.32 15.49
CA ILE A 325 5.50 -9.38 14.27
C ILE A 325 6.83 -10.08 14.58
N GLN A 326 7.21 -11.02 13.74
CA GLN A 326 8.46 -11.78 13.82
C GLN A 326 9.43 -11.40 12.70
N SER A 327 8.91 -11.11 11.52
CA SER A 327 9.72 -10.65 10.39
C SER A 327 8.91 -9.78 9.44
N ILE A 328 9.60 -8.87 8.76
CA ILE A 328 9.07 -8.02 7.70
C ILE A 328 10.03 -8.12 6.52
N THR A 329 9.47 -8.32 5.33
CA THR A 329 10.22 -8.24 4.07
C THR A 329 9.49 -7.29 3.13
N ALA A 330 10.19 -6.26 2.66
CA ALA A 330 9.66 -5.30 1.70
C ALA A 330 10.30 -5.51 0.32
N ASN A 331 9.50 -5.35 -0.73
CA ASN A 331 9.95 -5.44 -2.11
C ASN A 331 9.22 -4.42 -2.97
N ASN A 332 9.93 -3.45 -3.52
CA ASN A 332 9.40 -2.55 -4.53
C ASN A 332 9.23 -3.31 -5.85
N MET A 333 8.04 -3.21 -6.40
CA MET A 333 7.66 -3.81 -7.68
C MET A 333 7.34 -2.69 -8.66
N LEU A 334 7.94 -2.71 -9.84
CA LEU A 334 7.59 -1.77 -10.90
C LEU A 334 6.18 -2.06 -11.41
N VAL A 335 5.40 -1.01 -11.56
CA VAL A 335 4.05 -1.09 -12.15
C VAL A 335 4.21 -1.12 -13.67
N THR A 336 4.57 -2.29 -14.17
CA THR A 336 4.78 -2.54 -15.61
C THR A 336 3.45 -2.61 -16.36
N ARG A 337 3.50 -2.37 -17.68
CA ARG A 337 2.31 -2.32 -18.55
C ARG A 337 2.09 -3.61 -19.34
N ASP A 338 2.70 -4.70 -18.93
CA ASP A 338 2.57 -6.03 -19.52
C ASP A 338 1.41 -6.85 -18.92
N VAL A 339 0.63 -6.25 -18.04
CA VAL A 339 -0.61 -6.80 -17.49
C VAL A 339 -1.83 -6.20 -18.20
N THR A 340 -2.97 -6.89 -18.14
CA THR A 340 -4.24 -6.33 -18.64
C THR A 340 -4.64 -5.13 -17.78
N PRO A 341 -4.90 -3.95 -18.37
CA PRO A 341 -5.34 -2.79 -17.63
C PRO A 341 -6.70 -3.04 -16.96
N ASP A 342 -6.89 -2.48 -15.79
CA ASP A 342 -8.17 -2.55 -15.07
C ASP A 342 -9.23 -1.74 -15.80
N SER A 343 -10.32 -2.41 -16.20
CA SER A 343 -11.36 -1.80 -17.03
C SER A 343 -12.13 -0.67 -16.34
N THR A 344 -12.26 -0.71 -15.02
CA THR A 344 -12.90 0.35 -14.23
C THR A 344 -12.06 1.62 -14.29
N MET A 345 -10.74 1.47 -14.10
CA MET A 345 -9.81 2.59 -14.21
C MET A 345 -9.72 3.15 -15.63
N THR A 346 -9.70 2.28 -16.65
CA THR A 346 -9.76 2.72 -18.05
C THR A 346 -11.03 3.52 -18.34
N GLY A 347 -12.17 3.10 -17.79
CA GLY A 347 -13.44 3.82 -17.89
C GLY A 347 -13.41 5.18 -17.17
N LEU A 348 -12.82 5.26 -15.99
CA LEU A 348 -12.64 6.48 -15.22
C LEU A 348 -11.77 7.49 -15.98
N ILE A 349 -10.62 7.07 -16.50
CA ILE A 349 -9.74 7.89 -17.34
C ILE A 349 -10.51 8.43 -18.56
N ALA A 350 -11.27 7.57 -19.25
CA ALA A 350 -12.05 7.97 -20.42
C ALA A 350 -13.15 9.00 -20.08
N LYS A 351 -13.86 8.84 -18.95
CA LYS A 351 -14.85 9.80 -18.43
C LYS A 351 -14.24 11.18 -18.27
N TYR A 352 -13.17 11.28 -17.51
CA TYR A 352 -12.57 12.56 -17.17
C TYR A 352 -11.84 13.21 -18.35
N ASN A 353 -11.21 12.43 -19.21
CA ASN A 353 -10.61 12.94 -20.46
C ASN A 353 -11.67 13.52 -21.41
N ALA A 354 -12.84 12.90 -21.52
CA ALA A 354 -13.92 13.42 -22.36
C ALA A 354 -14.41 14.80 -21.87
N ILE A 355 -14.46 15.02 -20.56
CA ILE A 355 -14.85 16.29 -19.96
C ILE A 355 -13.72 17.33 -20.07
N ALA A 356 -12.47 16.95 -19.87
CA ALA A 356 -11.32 17.83 -19.92
C ALA A 356 -10.93 18.24 -21.36
N ALA A 357 -11.21 17.42 -22.36
CA ALA A 357 -10.78 17.63 -23.75
C ALA A 357 -11.10 19.01 -24.35
N PRO A 358 -12.28 19.62 -24.17
CA PRO A 358 -12.58 20.96 -24.66
C PRO A 358 -11.67 22.05 -24.08
N LEU A 359 -11.23 21.88 -22.84
CA LEU A 359 -10.33 22.81 -22.14
C LEU A 359 -8.87 22.55 -22.50
N ALA A 360 -8.46 21.29 -22.53
CA ALA A 360 -7.10 20.89 -22.89
C ALA A 360 -6.72 21.30 -24.33
N ASN A 361 -7.68 21.31 -25.27
CA ASN A 361 -7.47 21.63 -26.67
C ASN A 361 -7.82 23.10 -27.02
N ARG A 362 -8.09 23.96 -26.05
CA ARG A 362 -8.38 25.37 -26.29
C ARG A 362 -7.14 26.10 -26.81
N ILE A 363 -7.23 26.60 -28.05
CA ILE A 363 -6.18 27.46 -28.61
C ILE A 363 -6.22 28.80 -27.83
N ILE A 364 -5.08 29.18 -27.24
CA ILE A 364 -4.89 30.43 -26.51
C ILE A 364 -4.36 31.49 -27.49
#